data_2eeead2a64c803fbee17a116f53069c9
#
_entry.id   2eeead2a64c803fbee17a116f53069c9
#
_cell.length_a   1.000
_cell.length_b   1.000
_cell.length_c   1.000
_cell.angle_alpha   90.00
_cell.angle_beta   90.00
_cell.angle_gamma   90.00
#
_symmetry.space_group_name_H-M   'P 1'
#
loop_
_entity.id
_entity.type
_entity.pdbx_description
1 polymer ?
#
loop_
_entity_poly.entity_id
_entity_poly.type
_entity_poly.pdbx_seq_one_letter_code
_entity_poly.pdbx_strand_id
1 'polypeptide(L)'
;AIENVQNVNPERKARRNIFLSEANKAKERETLKKTLELWLNVLSDNETITDMVASSEDHKKASEALLTKNLAYAVDATKELEANYRTVALFYKNTEEDKVKNVTIVNATLEQLKDLDNTRFIDAIHAELTDNYDRLDLKNNYSILVIPGYLGSNMVVEKWAKIAHENKVMLVTDFEHLDEPDDVMEMFEEANLTGGDVYRANVLMTCNWLVGRGRFNEIGETTDLFVPPSAALAGKIYKTLMSQVTAGKKFGGINEVDGVRFDLKKSEIANLESLGLIPMVNEYGKVMAFSGKTLFNGDNLGLQTYSVVRVFDYVTKVLMDFLNRRAFENFTATTRKDIMNQIVQFLDSITGPKNLIENFEIRRDRKS
;
A
#
# COMPACT_ATOMS: atom_id res chain seq x y z
N ALA A 1 -9.51 -10.39 25.26
CA ALA A 1 -9.41 -8.94 25.00
C ALA A 1 -9.82 -8.59 23.56
N ILE A 2 -9.27 -9.25 22.54
CA ILE A 2 -9.64 -9.00 21.13
C ILE A 2 -11.09 -9.39 20.84
N GLU A 3 -11.60 -10.44 21.46
CA GLU A 3 -12.99 -10.88 21.32
C GLU A 3 -14.00 -9.98 22.06
N ASN A 4 -13.59 -9.33 23.14
CA ASN A 4 -14.46 -8.47 23.96
C ASN A 4 -14.58 -7.02 23.47
N VAL A 5 -13.82 -6.60 22.49
CA VAL A 5 -14.00 -5.30 21.83
C VAL A 5 -15.18 -5.36 20.84
N GLN A 6 -16.29 -5.96 21.26
CA GLN A 6 -17.42 -6.24 20.37
C GLN A 6 -18.32 -5.02 20.08
N ASN A 7 -18.26 -3.97 20.88
CA ASN A 7 -19.15 -2.82 20.77
C ASN A 7 -18.56 -1.66 19.97
N VAL A 8 -17.46 -1.90 19.25
CA VAL A 8 -16.87 -0.91 18.37
C VAL A 8 -17.52 -1.05 16.99
N ASN A 9 -17.84 0.08 16.41
CA ASN A 9 -18.39 0.30 15.06
C ASN A 9 -18.42 -0.96 14.16
N PRO A 10 -19.59 -1.37 13.62
CA PRO A 10 -19.76 -2.59 12.82
C PRO A 10 -18.73 -2.76 11.69
N GLU A 11 -18.29 -1.66 11.10
CA GLU A 11 -17.28 -1.67 10.04
C GLU A 11 -15.88 -2.03 10.56
N ARG A 12 -15.48 -1.51 11.72
CA ARG A 12 -14.24 -1.92 12.39
C ARG A 12 -14.29 -3.39 12.76
N LYS A 13 -15.45 -3.89 13.16
CA LYS A 13 -15.67 -5.32 13.46
C LYS A 13 -15.52 -6.17 12.20
N ALA A 14 -16.12 -5.76 11.09
CA ALA A 14 -16.01 -6.46 9.81
C ALA A 14 -14.56 -6.49 9.32
N ARG A 15 -13.85 -5.36 9.31
CA ARG A 15 -12.43 -5.28 8.93
C ARG A 15 -11.54 -6.13 9.82
N ARG A 16 -11.75 -6.06 11.13
CA ARG A 16 -11.02 -6.90 12.08
C ARG A 16 -11.28 -8.38 11.83
N ASN A 17 -12.51 -8.77 11.55
CA ASN A 17 -12.87 -10.16 11.30
C ASN A 17 -12.25 -10.67 9.99
N ILE A 18 -12.23 -9.86 8.93
CA ILE A 18 -11.53 -10.17 7.68
C ILE A 18 -10.04 -10.36 7.99
N PHE A 19 -9.41 -9.39 8.64
CA PHE A 19 -8.01 -9.46 9.02
C PHE A 19 -7.70 -10.69 9.88
N LEU A 20 -8.47 -10.95 10.94
CA LEU A 20 -8.29 -12.09 11.84
C LEU A 20 -8.65 -13.42 11.20
N SER A 21 -9.60 -13.47 10.26
CA SER A 21 -9.95 -14.71 9.56
C SER A 21 -8.91 -15.09 8.52
N GLU A 22 -8.29 -14.11 7.89
CA GLU A 22 -7.31 -14.30 6.83
C GLU A 22 -5.86 -14.34 7.33
N ALA A 23 -5.51 -13.59 8.38
CA ALA A 23 -4.23 -13.73 9.10
C ALA A 23 -4.09 -15.09 9.82
N ASN A 24 -4.94 -16.02 9.48
CA ASN A 24 -5.07 -17.27 10.18
C ASN A 24 -4.16 -18.36 9.66
N LYS A 25 -2.92 -18.20 9.91
CA LYS A 25 -2.18 -19.42 10.24
C LYS A 25 -2.59 -19.83 11.64
N ALA A 26 -3.26 -20.98 11.74
CA ALA A 26 -3.81 -21.51 13.01
C ALA A 26 -2.77 -21.47 14.16
N LYS A 27 -1.49 -21.60 13.83
CA LYS A 27 -0.36 -21.56 14.77
C LYS A 27 -0.12 -20.16 15.36
N GLU A 28 -0.20 -19.10 14.57
CA GLU A 28 0.02 -17.72 15.04
C GLU A 28 -1.13 -17.25 15.94
N ARG A 29 -2.35 -17.62 15.56
CA ARG A 29 -3.55 -17.35 16.35
C ARG A 29 -3.52 -18.08 17.69
N GLU A 30 -3.09 -19.32 17.70
CA GLU A 30 -2.95 -20.10 18.93
C GLU A 30 -1.87 -19.52 19.83
N THR A 31 -0.74 -19.08 19.26
CA THR A 31 0.32 -18.41 20.01
C THR A 31 -0.16 -17.09 20.61
N LEU A 32 -0.87 -16.26 19.84
CA LEU A 32 -1.47 -15.03 20.34
C LEU A 32 -2.49 -15.30 21.45
N LYS A 33 -3.35 -16.29 21.26
CA LYS A 33 -4.34 -16.70 22.27
C LYS A 33 -3.65 -17.13 23.56
N LYS A 34 -2.65 -18.00 23.50
CA LYS A 34 -1.87 -18.44 24.66
C LYS A 34 -1.15 -17.27 25.36
N THR A 35 -0.60 -16.33 24.61
CA THR A 35 0.06 -15.14 25.16
C THR A 35 -0.95 -14.25 25.91
N LEU A 36 -2.14 -14.05 25.34
CA LEU A 36 -3.20 -13.27 25.98
C LEU A 36 -3.80 -13.99 27.20
N GLU A 37 -3.92 -15.33 27.15
CA GLU A 37 -4.34 -16.14 28.29
C GLU A 37 -3.33 -16.08 29.42
N LEU A 38 -2.03 -16.19 29.12
CA LEU A 38 -0.95 -16.00 30.10
C LEU A 38 -1.01 -14.62 30.75
N TRP A 39 -1.20 -13.59 29.96
CA TRP A 39 -1.34 -12.23 30.46
C TRP A 39 -2.56 -12.05 31.36
N LEU A 40 -3.73 -12.59 30.96
CA LEU A 40 -4.94 -12.56 31.78
C LEU A 40 -4.76 -13.33 33.08
N ASN A 41 -4.10 -14.48 33.07
CA ASN A 41 -3.79 -15.26 34.26
C ASN A 41 -2.88 -14.48 35.21
N VAL A 42 -1.84 -13.81 34.67
CA VAL A 42 -0.96 -12.98 35.49
C VAL A 42 -1.69 -11.79 36.11
N LEU A 43 -2.61 -11.16 35.38
CA LEU A 43 -3.48 -10.09 35.93
C LEU A 43 -4.35 -10.63 37.06
N SER A 44 -4.92 -11.82 36.89
CA SER A 44 -5.73 -12.49 37.92
C SER A 44 -4.90 -12.84 39.15
N ASP A 45 -3.72 -13.43 38.94
CA ASP A 45 -2.80 -13.74 40.01
C ASP A 45 -2.30 -12.51 40.75
N ASN A 46 -2.09 -11.39 39.98
CA ASN A 46 -1.68 -10.12 40.56
C ASN A 46 -2.79 -9.49 41.43
N GLU A 47 -4.04 -9.64 41.05
CA GLU A 47 -5.18 -9.25 41.90
C GLU A 47 -5.16 -10.01 43.23
N THR A 48 -4.97 -11.34 43.16
CA THR A 48 -4.87 -12.20 44.35
C THR A 48 -3.66 -11.82 45.23
N ILE A 49 -2.50 -11.54 44.60
CA ILE A 49 -1.30 -11.08 45.32
C ILE A 49 -1.52 -9.69 45.93
N THR A 50 -2.22 -8.80 45.27
CA THR A 50 -2.53 -7.47 45.79
C THR A 50 -3.41 -7.53 47.01
N ASP A 51 -4.42 -8.42 47.03
CA ASP A 51 -5.31 -8.68 48.17
C ASP A 51 -4.54 -9.31 49.35
N MET A 52 -3.61 -10.22 49.08
CA MET A 52 -2.77 -10.84 50.10
C MET A 52 -1.69 -9.92 50.67
N VAL A 53 -1.32 -8.87 49.95
CA VAL A 53 -0.12 -8.05 50.25
C VAL A 53 -0.46 -6.58 50.44
N ALA A 54 -1.70 -6.23 50.66
CA ALA A 54 -2.14 -4.86 50.98
C ALA A 54 -1.40 -4.16 52.14
N SER A 55 -0.38 -4.80 52.73
CA SER A 55 0.41 -4.32 53.85
C SER A 55 1.90 -4.09 53.61
N SER A 56 2.44 -4.42 52.44
CA SER A 56 3.87 -4.28 52.17
C SER A 56 4.17 -3.56 50.84
N GLU A 57 4.83 -2.41 50.95
CA GLU A 57 5.22 -1.57 49.81
C GLU A 57 6.20 -2.26 48.85
N ASP A 58 7.03 -3.16 49.36
CA ASP A 58 7.97 -3.94 48.56
C ASP A 58 7.26 -4.97 47.63
N HIS A 59 6.20 -5.55 48.12
CA HIS A 59 5.39 -6.48 47.34
C HIS A 59 4.56 -5.76 46.27
N LYS A 60 4.10 -4.56 46.58
CA LYS A 60 3.43 -3.71 45.57
C LYS A 60 4.38 -3.37 44.43
N LYS A 61 5.61 -2.94 44.73
CA LYS A 61 6.63 -2.67 43.68
C LYS A 61 6.98 -3.94 42.86
N ALA A 62 7.12 -5.08 43.52
CA ALA A 62 7.38 -6.34 42.84
C ALA A 62 6.21 -6.75 41.90
N SER A 63 4.97 -6.55 42.35
CA SER A 63 3.77 -6.82 41.58
C SER A 63 3.64 -5.90 40.36
N GLU A 64 3.88 -4.61 40.54
CA GLU A 64 3.92 -3.61 39.47
C GLU A 64 5.02 -3.93 38.43
N ALA A 65 6.20 -4.31 38.87
CA ALA A 65 7.31 -4.71 38.00
C ALA A 65 6.96 -5.98 37.18
N LEU A 66 6.31 -6.96 37.80
CA LEU A 66 5.88 -8.18 37.14
C LEU A 66 4.79 -7.88 36.09
N LEU A 67 3.82 -7.04 36.43
CA LEU A 67 2.77 -6.60 35.52
C LEU A 67 3.36 -5.88 34.30
N THR A 68 4.27 -4.92 34.53
CA THR A 68 4.96 -4.20 33.46
C THR A 68 5.73 -5.13 32.55
N LYS A 69 6.46 -6.10 33.12
CA LYS A 69 7.19 -7.11 32.34
C LYS A 69 6.27 -7.97 31.48
N ASN A 70 5.12 -8.38 31.98
CA ASN A 70 4.17 -9.20 31.24
C ASN A 70 3.42 -8.39 30.18
N LEU A 71 3.13 -7.12 30.43
CA LEU A 71 2.62 -6.20 29.41
C LEU A 71 3.62 -6.02 28.28
N ALA A 72 4.89 -5.77 28.59
CA ALA A 72 5.95 -5.65 27.60
C ALA A 72 6.04 -6.92 26.72
N TYR A 73 6.00 -8.09 27.34
CA TYR A 73 6.01 -9.36 26.63
C TYR A 73 4.80 -9.54 25.70
N ALA A 74 3.60 -9.21 26.18
CA ALA A 74 2.36 -9.29 25.38
C ALA A 74 2.37 -8.32 24.21
N VAL A 75 2.86 -7.10 24.40
CA VAL A 75 2.98 -6.08 23.34
C VAL A 75 4.00 -6.55 22.30
N ASP A 76 5.16 -7.04 22.72
CA ASP A 76 6.18 -7.55 21.81
C ASP A 76 5.67 -8.74 20.97
N ALA A 77 5.03 -9.71 21.61
CA ALA A 77 4.44 -10.87 20.95
C ALA A 77 3.32 -10.54 19.95
N THR A 78 2.68 -9.39 20.08
CA THR A 78 1.58 -8.94 19.20
C THR A 78 1.97 -7.83 18.24
N LYS A 79 3.23 -7.37 18.28
CA LYS A 79 3.72 -6.19 17.55
C LYS A 79 3.56 -6.32 16.03
N GLU A 80 3.90 -7.46 15.48
CA GLU A 80 3.74 -7.74 14.04
C GLU A 80 2.26 -7.70 13.62
N LEU A 81 1.39 -8.32 14.41
CA LEU A 81 -0.04 -8.31 14.15
C LEU A 81 -0.63 -6.90 14.21
N GLU A 82 -0.18 -6.09 15.16
CA GLU A 82 -0.55 -4.67 15.26
C GLU A 82 -0.08 -3.87 14.03
N ALA A 83 1.17 -4.07 13.62
CA ALA A 83 1.73 -3.40 12.44
C ALA A 83 0.93 -3.74 11.17
N ASN A 84 0.62 -5.01 10.96
CA ASN A 84 -0.17 -5.46 9.83
C ASN A 84 -1.61 -4.90 9.86
N TYR A 85 -2.25 -4.88 11.03
CA TYR A 85 -3.57 -4.27 11.19
C TYR A 85 -3.55 -2.76 10.88
N ARG A 86 -2.56 -2.03 11.41
CA ARG A 86 -2.43 -0.59 11.17
C ARG A 86 -2.15 -0.29 9.71
N THR A 87 -1.34 -1.11 9.04
CA THR A 87 -1.05 -0.97 7.62
C THR A 87 -2.33 -1.06 6.78
N VAL A 88 -3.16 -2.08 7.00
CA VAL A 88 -4.45 -2.20 6.31
C VAL A 88 -5.40 -1.06 6.68
N ALA A 89 -5.47 -0.70 7.96
CA ALA A 89 -6.32 0.40 8.43
C ALA A 89 -5.94 1.75 7.80
N LEU A 90 -4.66 2.00 7.54
CA LEU A 90 -4.18 3.24 6.91
C LEU A 90 -4.71 3.42 5.50
N PHE A 91 -4.92 2.35 4.72
CA PHE A 91 -5.57 2.47 3.42
C PHE A 91 -6.96 3.10 3.59
N TYR A 92 -7.80 2.54 4.44
CA TYR A 92 -9.17 3.01 4.66
C TYR A 92 -9.25 4.38 5.32
N LYS A 93 -8.29 4.71 6.18
CA LYS A 93 -8.20 6.03 6.84
C LYS A 93 -7.76 7.16 5.92
N ASN A 94 -7.15 6.80 4.81
CA ASN A 94 -6.63 7.74 3.83
C ASN A 94 -7.47 7.80 2.54
N THR A 95 -8.55 7.04 2.44
CA THR A 95 -9.51 7.08 1.33
C THR A 95 -10.92 7.45 1.80
N GLU A 96 -11.87 7.53 0.90
CA GLU A 96 -13.30 7.66 1.19
C GLU A 96 -13.93 6.27 1.24
N GLU A 97 -14.20 5.77 2.45
CA GLU A 97 -14.64 4.40 2.69
C GLU A 97 -15.92 4.02 1.94
N ASP A 98 -16.87 4.94 1.84
CA ASP A 98 -18.14 4.77 1.14
C ASP A 98 -18.00 4.62 -0.37
N LYS A 99 -16.86 5.06 -0.92
CA LYS A 99 -16.54 4.96 -2.35
C LYS A 99 -15.67 3.75 -2.69
N VAL A 100 -15.12 3.06 -1.67
CA VAL A 100 -14.28 1.88 -1.91
C VAL A 100 -15.14 0.72 -2.35
N LYS A 101 -14.97 0.31 -3.61
CA LYS A 101 -15.64 -0.83 -4.23
C LYS A 101 -14.59 -1.81 -4.75
N ASN A 102 -14.96 -3.09 -4.78
CA ASN A 102 -14.13 -4.14 -5.39
C ASN A 102 -12.72 -4.22 -4.81
N VAL A 103 -12.59 -4.24 -3.49
CA VAL A 103 -11.34 -4.51 -2.80
C VAL A 103 -11.22 -6.01 -2.53
N THR A 104 -10.21 -6.63 -3.11
CA THR A 104 -9.81 -8.00 -2.79
C THR A 104 -8.60 -7.94 -1.86
N ILE A 105 -8.69 -8.59 -0.72
CA ILE A 105 -7.58 -8.73 0.23
C ILE A 105 -7.10 -10.18 0.16
N VAL A 106 -5.84 -10.35 -0.24
CA VAL A 106 -5.18 -11.64 -0.25
C VAL A 106 -4.32 -11.79 0.99
N ASN A 107 -4.46 -12.90 1.70
CA ASN A 107 -3.61 -13.22 2.83
C ASN A 107 -2.38 -14.00 2.35
N ALA A 108 -1.32 -13.28 2.08
CA ALA A 108 -0.01 -13.84 1.77
C ALA A 108 1.05 -13.18 2.65
N THR A 109 2.06 -13.92 3.05
CA THR A 109 3.23 -13.32 3.71
C THR A 109 4.15 -12.70 2.66
N LEU A 110 4.93 -11.72 3.07
CA LEU A 110 5.91 -11.10 2.18
C LEU A 110 6.91 -12.16 1.64
N GLU A 111 7.29 -13.14 2.45
CA GLU A 111 8.15 -14.26 2.04
C GLU A 111 7.52 -15.09 0.90
N GLN A 112 6.22 -15.34 0.96
CA GLN A 112 5.51 -16.05 -0.13
C GLN A 112 5.46 -15.23 -1.43
N LEU A 113 5.44 -13.90 -1.33
CA LEU A 113 5.43 -12.99 -2.48
C LEU A 113 6.82 -12.74 -3.08
N LYS A 114 7.87 -13.07 -2.34
CA LYS A 114 9.28 -13.02 -2.78
C LYS A 114 9.78 -14.34 -3.37
N ASP A 115 9.10 -15.45 -3.11
CA ASP A 115 9.55 -16.79 -3.43
C ASP A 115 9.37 -17.07 -4.93
N LEU A 116 10.44 -16.88 -5.70
CA LEU A 116 10.47 -17.17 -7.13
C LEU A 116 10.65 -18.68 -7.43
N ASP A 117 11.07 -19.47 -6.45
CA ASP A 117 11.18 -20.93 -6.59
C ASP A 117 9.83 -21.62 -6.40
N ASN A 118 8.95 -21.01 -5.59
CA ASN A 118 7.58 -21.44 -5.39
C ASN A 118 6.58 -20.32 -5.68
N THR A 119 6.30 -20.09 -6.95
CA THR A 119 5.50 -18.96 -7.45
C THR A 119 4.00 -19.10 -7.17
N ARG A 120 3.54 -20.12 -6.46
CA ARG A 120 2.12 -20.43 -6.28
C ARG A 120 1.27 -19.22 -5.88
N PHE A 121 1.75 -18.40 -4.95
CA PHE A 121 1.04 -17.20 -4.50
C PHE A 121 1.11 -16.07 -5.53
N ILE A 122 2.27 -15.89 -6.15
CA ILE A 122 2.48 -14.90 -7.22
C ILE A 122 1.56 -15.23 -8.39
N ASP A 123 1.52 -16.48 -8.82
CA ASP A 123 0.71 -16.94 -9.94
C ASP A 123 -0.80 -16.85 -9.64
N ALA A 124 -1.21 -17.11 -8.40
CA ALA A 124 -2.60 -16.94 -7.99
C ALA A 124 -3.06 -15.47 -8.05
N ILE A 125 -2.23 -14.55 -7.59
CA ILE A 125 -2.53 -13.11 -7.68
C ILE A 125 -2.46 -12.64 -9.14
N HIS A 126 -1.51 -13.13 -9.91
CA HIS A 126 -1.43 -12.84 -11.35
C HIS A 126 -2.69 -13.32 -12.08
N ALA A 127 -3.13 -14.53 -11.83
CA ALA A 127 -4.36 -15.08 -12.41
C ALA A 127 -5.58 -14.22 -12.05
N GLU A 128 -5.74 -13.83 -10.78
CA GLU A 128 -6.84 -12.96 -10.34
C GLU A 128 -6.80 -11.59 -11.04
N LEU A 129 -5.61 -10.99 -11.20
CA LEU A 129 -5.47 -9.72 -11.93
C LEU A 129 -5.81 -9.87 -13.41
N THR A 130 -5.36 -10.96 -14.05
CA THR A 130 -5.61 -11.24 -15.45
C THR A 130 -7.09 -11.55 -15.69
N ASP A 131 -7.70 -12.40 -14.90
CA ASP A 131 -9.14 -12.70 -14.98
C ASP A 131 -9.99 -11.45 -14.79
N ASN A 132 -9.55 -10.53 -13.91
CA ASN A 132 -10.22 -9.27 -13.69
C ASN A 132 -10.02 -8.29 -14.87
N TYR A 133 -8.81 -8.23 -15.43
CA TYR A 133 -8.49 -7.37 -16.58
C TYR A 133 -9.22 -7.84 -17.85
N ASP A 134 -9.37 -9.14 -18.05
CA ASP A 134 -10.04 -9.74 -19.22
C ASP A 134 -11.57 -9.65 -19.16
N ARG A 135 -12.14 -9.19 -18.03
CA ARG A 135 -13.59 -8.96 -17.94
C ARG A 135 -14.01 -7.81 -18.87
N LEU A 136 -15.10 -8.03 -19.56
CA LEU A 136 -15.66 -7.04 -20.49
C LEU A 136 -16.24 -5.81 -19.79
N ASP A 137 -16.53 -5.88 -18.50
CA ASP A 137 -17.03 -4.74 -17.70
C ASP A 137 -15.88 -4.05 -16.98
N LEU A 138 -15.50 -2.88 -17.48
CA LEU A 138 -14.45 -2.02 -16.93
C LEU A 138 -14.64 -1.69 -15.43
N LYS A 139 -15.89 -1.70 -14.95
CA LYS A 139 -16.19 -1.41 -13.52
C LYS A 139 -15.58 -2.43 -12.56
N ASN A 140 -15.29 -3.63 -13.04
CA ASN A 140 -14.71 -4.70 -12.25
C ASN A 140 -13.17 -4.72 -12.30
N ASN A 141 -12.55 -3.89 -13.15
CA ASN A 141 -11.11 -3.87 -13.30
C ASN A 141 -10.40 -3.24 -12.09
N TYR A 142 -9.35 -3.89 -11.62
CA TYR A 142 -8.44 -3.30 -10.62
C TYR A 142 -7.60 -2.19 -11.24
N SER A 143 -7.32 -1.14 -10.48
CA SER A 143 -6.45 -0.04 -10.90
C SER A 143 -5.17 0.06 -10.06
N ILE A 144 -5.18 -0.51 -8.87
CA ILE A 144 -4.07 -0.44 -7.91
C ILE A 144 -3.87 -1.83 -7.31
N LEU A 145 -2.61 -2.28 -7.28
CA LEU A 145 -2.13 -3.44 -6.53
C LEU A 145 -1.24 -2.93 -5.40
N VAL A 146 -1.53 -3.28 -4.17
CA VAL A 146 -0.75 -2.84 -3.01
C VAL A 146 -0.07 -4.04 -2.37
N ILE A 147 1.25 -4.00 -2.29
CA ILE A 147 2.06 -5.01 -1.59
C ILE A 147 2.89 -4.26 -0.54
N PRO A 148 2.40 -4.17 0.71
CA PRO A 148 3.14 -3.48 1.77
C PRO A 148 4.40 -4.22 2.15
N GLY A 149 5.49 -3.46 2.32
CA GLY A 149 6.81 -3.95 2.66
C GLY A 149 7.73 -4.13 1.44
N TYR A 150 8.99 -4.45 1.70
CA TYR A 150 10.01 -4.55 0.67
C TYR A 150 10.06 -5.95 0.02
N LEU A 151 9.93 -5.99 -1.29
CA LEU A 151 9.94 -7.23 -2.08
C LEU A 151 11.32 -7.88 -2.24
N GLY A 152 12.38 -7.30 -1.67
CA GLY A 152 13.69 -7.90 -1.49
C GLY A 152 14.65 -7.67 -2.64
N SER A 153 14.46 -8.28 -3.80
CA SER A 153 15.44 -8.25 -4.90
C SER A 153 14.88 -7.62 -6.17
N ASN A 154 15.79 -7.17 -7.04
CA ASN A 154 15.43 -6.68 -8.37
C ASN A 154 14.62 -7.71 -9.18
N MET A 155 14.96 -8.97 -9.12
CA MET A 155 14.24 -10.04 -9.86
C MET A 155 12.78 -10.17 -9.41
N VAL A 156 12.52 -10.08 -8.11
CA VAL A 156 11.16 -10.11 -7.56
C VAL A 156 10.39 -8.86 -7.94
N VAL A 157 10.98 -7.68 -7.77
CA VAL A 157 10.37 -6.40 -8.16
C VAL A 157 10.06 -6.39 -9.66
N GLU A 158 10.96 -6.87 -10.49
CA GLU A 158 10.76 -6.99 -11.94
C GLU A 158 9.59 -7.92 -12.30
N LYS A 159 9.49 -9.08 -11.64
CA LYS A 159 8.36 -10.01 -11.83
C LYS A 159 7.02 -9.32 -11.54
N TRP A 160 6.92 -8.66 -10.40
CA TRP A 160 5.72 -7.93 -10.03
C TRP A 160 5.44 -6.71 -10.92
N ALA A 161 6.48 -6.00 -11.35
CA ALA A 161 6.36 -4.89 -12.29
C ALA A 161 5.78 -5.33 -13.64
N LYS A 162 6.23 -6.47 -14.17
CA LYS A 162 5.69 -7.06 -15.40
C LYS A 162 4.21 -7.44 -15.22
N ILE A 163 3.87 -8.11 -14.13
CA ILE A 163 2.47 -8.47 -13.82
C ILE A 163 1.59 -7.21 -13.75
N ALA A 164 2.05 -6.17 -13.06
CA ALA A 164 1.30 -4.92 -12.94
C ALA A 164 1.12 -4.23 -14.29
N HIS A 165 2.18 -4.15 -15.10
CA HIS A 165 2.16 -3.52 -16.41
C HIS A 165 1.25 -4.25 -17.40
N GLU A 166 1.31 -5.58 -17.46
CA GLU A 166 0.48 -6.41 -18.32
C GLU A 166 -1.01 -6.23 -18.02
N ASN A 167 -1.37 -6.13 -16.75
CA ASN A 167 -2.75 -5.98 -16.29
C ASN A 167 -3.19 -4.52 -16.10
N LYS A 168 -2.37 -3.55 -16.50
CA LYS A 168 -2.67 -2.12 -16.41
C LYS A 168 -3.09 -1.69 -15.00
N VAL A 169 -2.38 -2.18 -13.99
CA VAL A 169 -2.51 -1.79 -12.58
C VAL A 169 -1.25 -1.07 -12.11
N MET A 170 -1.40 -0.18 -11.13
CA MET A 170 -0.29 0.48 -10.49
C MET A 170 0.11 -0.28 -9.24
N LEU A 171 1.30 -0.86 -9.23
CA LEU A 171 1.88 -1.50 -8.05
C LEU A 171 2.37 -0.42 -7.09
N VAL A 172 1.90 -0.46 -5.85
CA VAL A 172 2.36 0.40 -4.75
C VAL A 172 3.00 -0.48 -3.69
N THR A 173 4.28 -0.30 -3.48
CA THR A 173 5.09 -1.08 -2.54
C THR A 173 6.09 -0.18 -1.81
N ASP A 174 6.91 -0.75 -0.96
CA ASP A 174 7.84 -0.02 -0.12
C ASP A 174 9.27 -0.50 -0.33
N PHE A 175 10.24 0.37 -0.14
CA PHE A 175 11.62 0.00 0.03
C PHE A 175 11.88 -0.45 1.48
N GLU A 176 13.03 -1.03 1.72
CA GLU A 176 13.39 -1.58 3.02
C GLU A 176 13.37 -0.52 4.13
N HIS A 177 12.99 -0.96 5.31
CA HIS A 177 13.01 -0.14 6.51
C HIS A 177 14.42 -0.12 7.11
N LEU A 178 15.16 0.94 6.86
CA LEU A 178 16.55 1.12 7.27
C LEU A 178 16.68 2.20 8.34
N ASP A 179 17.86 2.26 8.99
CA ASP A 179 18.08 3.12 10.13
C ASP A 179 18.48 4.55 9.76
N GLU A 180 19.14 4.76 8.63
CA GLU A 180 19.61 6.08 8.19
C GLU A 180 19.24 6.36 6.72
N PRO A 181 19.05 7.64 6.32
CA PRO A 181 18.73 7.99 4.93
C PRO A 181 19.83 7.64 3.93
N ASP A 182 21.10 7.74 4.34
CA ASP A 182 22.24 7.41 3.49
C ASP A 182 22.30 5.91 3.18
N ASP A 183 21.98 5.06 4.17
CA ASP A 183 21.85 3.61 3.98
C ASP A 183 20.75 3.28 2.97
N VAL A 184 19.63 3.99 3.01
CA VAL A 184 18.54 3.81 2.03
C VAL A 184 19.02 4.10 0.61
N MET A 185 19.80 5.16 0.41
CA MET A 185 20.32 5.53 -0.90
C MET A 185 21.31 4.49 -1.41
N GLU A 186 22.28 4.09 -0.58
CA GLU A 186 23.31 3.11 -0.93
C GLU A 186 22.69 1.75 -1.30
N MET A 187 21.86 1.20 -0.44
CA MET A 187 21.22 -0.09 -0.68
C MET A 187 20.25 -0.07 -1.86
N PHE A 188 19.58 1.05 -2.10
CA PHE A 188 18.68 1.17 -3.25
C PHE A 188 19.46 1.20 -4.57
N GLU A 189 20.60 1.89 -4.62
CA GLU A 189 21.48 1.90 -5.79
C GLU A 189 22.08 0.51 -6.05
N GLU A 190 22.55 -0.18 -5.01
CA GLU A 190 23.06 -1.56 -5.11
C GLU A 190 21.97 -2.53 -5.60
N ALA A 191 20.75 -2.38 -5.15
CA ALA A 191 19.62 -3.22 -5.56
C ALA A 191 19.25 -3.04 -7.04
N ASN A 192 19.66 -1.95 -7.69
CA ASN A 192 19.43 -1.64 -9.11
C ASN A 192 17.96 -1.77 -9.53
N LEU A 193 17.05 -1.20 -8.75
CA LEU A 193 15.61 -1.33 -8.93
C LEU A 193 15.05 -0.42 -10.02
N THR A 194 15.70 0.69 -10.32
CA THR A 194 15.33 1.59 -11.41
C THR A 194 15.85 1.10 -12.76
N GLY A 195 15.16 1.43 -13.83
CA GLY A 195 15.57 1.05 -15.18
C GLY A 195 14.72 1.67 -16.28
N GLY A 196 15.19 1.55 -17.52
CA GLY A 196 14.52 2.05 -18.73
C GLY A 196 13.45 1.12 -19.29
N ASP A 197 13.18 -0.02 -18.65
CA ASP A 197 12.13 -0.95 -19.07
C ASP A 197 10.75 -0.39 -18.76
N VAL A 198 9.86 -0.39 -19.75
CA VAL A 198 8.55 0.28 -19.69
C VAL A 198 7.67 -0.23 -18.53
N TYR A 199 7.79 -1.49 -18.16
CA TYR A 199 6.99 -2.08 -17.06
C TYR A 199 7.33 -1.46 -15.68
N ARG A 200 8.53 -0.87 -15.51
CA ARG A 200 8.92 -0.18 -14.27
C ARG A 200 8.12 1.12 -14.03
N ALA A 201 7.47 1.65 -15.06
CA ALA A 201 6.56 2.78 -14.94
C ALA A 201 5.30 2.46 -14.14
N ASN A 202 4.94 1.19 -14.00
CA ASN A 202 3.81 0.75 -13.20
C ASN A 202 4.16 0.42 -11.74
N VAL A 203 5.33 0.86 -11.26
CA VAL A 203 5.77 0.62 -9.88
C VAL A 203 6.00 1.94 -9.15
N LEU A 204 5.35 2.08 -8.01
CA LEU A 204 5.59 3.13 -7.02
C LEU A 204 6.24 2.50 -5.79
N MET A 205 7.38 3.01 -5.40
CA MET A 205 8.12 2.52 -4.24
C MET A 205 8.31 3.64 -3.24
N THR A 206 7.72 3.49 -2.06
CA THR A 206 7.86 4.46 -0.99
C THR A 206 9.08 4.17 -0.13
N CYS A 207 9.57 5.16 0.58
CA CYS A 207 10.61 5.01 1.58
C CYS A 207 10.35 5.94 2.77
N ASN A 208 11.14 5.79 3.85
CA ASN A 208 10.95 6.48 5.11
C ASN A 208 9.63 6.11 5.79
N TRP A 209 9.63 4.96 6.46
CA TRP A 209 8.42 4.36 7.01
C TRP A 209 7.70 5.26 8.02
N LEU A 210 6.40 5.05 8.16
CA LEU A 210 5.53 5.83 9.02
C LEU A 210 5.60 5.35 10.47
N VAL A 211 5.49 6.28 11.41
CA VAL A 211 5.23 5.95 12.81
C VAL A 211 3.74 5.66 12.96
N GLY A 212 3.41 4.38 13.03
CA GLY A 212 2.02 3.92 13.22
C GLY A 212 1.50 4.18 14.64
N ARG A 213 2.40 4.12 15.63
CA ARG A 213 2.24 4.64 16.99
C ARG A 213 3.58 4.87 17.66
N GLY A 214 3.61 5.79 18.59
CA GLY A 214 4.76 5.98 19.47
C GLY A 214 4.99 4.78 20.40
N ARG A 215 6.21 4.64 20.87
CA ARG A 215 6.61 3.60 21.82
C ARG A 215 5.93 3.78 23.17
N PHE A 216 5.67 2.69 23.84
CA PHE A 216 5.20 2.68 25.23
C PHE A 216 6.39 2.68 26.20
N ASN A 217 6.81 3.87 26.61
CA ASN A 217 7.93 4.03 27.54
C ASN A 217 7.67 3.35 28.90
N GLU A 218 6.41 3.32 29.32
CA GLU A 218 5.99 2.75 30.62
C GLU A 218 6.27 1.24 30.71
N ILE A 219 6.30 0.55 29.60
CA ILE A 219 6.61 -0.88 29.55
C ILE A 219 8.00 -1.19 28.98
N GLY A 220 8.79 -0.14 28.74
CA GLY A 220 10.18 -0.28 28.29
C GLY A 220 10.35 -0.53 26.79
N GLU A 221 9.38 -0.22 25.94
CA GLU A 221 9.62 -0.21 24.50
C GLU A 221 10.72 0.80 24.14
N THR A 222 11.66 0.38 23.32
CA THR A 222 12.82 1.19 22.91
C THR A 222 12.59 1.90 21.58
N THR A 223 11.70 1.40 20.75
CA THR A 223 11.43 1.91 19.40
C THR A 223 9.95 2.11 19.18
N ASP A 224 9.61 3.09 18.35
CA ASP A 224 8.24 3.27 17.86
C ASP A 224 7.80 2.08 17.00
N LEU A 225 6.50 1.94 16.80
CA LEU A 225 5.95 0.97 15.86
C LEU A 225 5.92 1.57 14.46
N PHE A 226 6.82 1.12 13.60
CA PHE A 226 6.87 1.55 12.21
C PHE A 226 5.99 0.69 11.32
N VAL A 227 5.37 1.32 10.34
CA VAL A 227 4.50 0.67 9.35
C VAL A 227 4.83 1.13 7.93
N PRO A 228 4.71 0.26 6.93
CA PRO A 228 5.02 0.60 5.55
C PRO A 228 4.03 1.63 4.99
N PRO A 229 4.50 2.67 4.28
CA PRO A 229 3.68 3.76 3.77
C PRO A 229 2.76 3.42 2.60
N SER A 230 3.06 2.37 1.84
CA SER A 230 2.38 2.03 0.57
C SER A 230 0.86 1.95 0.68
N ALA A 231 0.34 1.35 1.74
CA ALA A 231 -1.11 1.23 1.93
C ALA A 231 -1.78 2.60 2.18
N ALA A 232 -1.14 3.47 2.95
CA ALA A 232 -1.63 4.83 3.18
C ALA A 232 -1.59 5.67 1.89
N LEU A 233 -0.50 5.58 1.13
CA LEU A 233 -0.35 6.25 -0.17
C LEU A 233 -1.38 5.72 -1.16
N ALA A 234 -1.60 4.42 -1.25
CA ALA A 234 -2.61 3.81 -2.11
C ALA A 234 -4.03 4.32 -1.78
N GLY A 235 -4.35 4.45 -0.50
CA GLY A 235 -5.61 5.05 -0.06
C GLY A 235 -5.79 6.48 -0.57
N LYS A 236 -4.73 7.29 -0.52
CA LYS A 236 -4.74 8.65 -1.09
C LYS A 236 -4.83 8.66 -2.61
N ILE A 237 -4.09 7.81 -3.28
CA ILE A 237 -4.12 7.66 -4.74
C ILE A 237 -5.52 7.25 -5.19
N TYR A 238 -6.16 6.34 -4.47
CA TYR A 238 -7.53 5.89 -4.77
C TYR A 238 -8.55 7.03 -4.70
N LYS A 239 -8.41 7.90 -3.71
CA LYS A 239 -9.29 9.07 -3.51
C LYS A 239 -9.03 10.19 -4.52
N THR A 240 -7.79 10.39 -4.94
CA THR A 240 -7.35 11.52 -5.75
C THR A 240 -7.61 11.26 -7.23
N LEU A 241 -7.96 12.31 -7.99
CA LEU A 241 -8.10 12.23 -9.45
C LEU A 241 -6.83 11.62 -10.07
N MET A 242 -6.96 10.70 -11.02
CA MET A 242 -5.83 9.94 -11.55
C MET A 242 -4.78 10.79 -12.26
N SER A 243 -5.15 11.94 -12.82
CA SER A 243 -4.23 12.91 -13.41
C SER A 243 -3.48 13.75 -12.38
N GLN A 244 -3.89 13.68 -11.09
CA GLN A 244 -3.28 14.44 -10.01
C GLN A 244 -2.22 13.63 -9.29
N VAL A 245 -1.01 14.17 -9.22
CA VAL A 245 0.04 13.60 -8.36
C VAL A 245 -0.36 13.76 -6.89
N THR A 246 -0.32 12.67 -6.16
CA THR A 246 -0.69 12.60 -4.74
C THR A 246 0.56 12.90 -3.89
N ALA A 247 1.05 14.12 -3.97
CA ALA A 247 2.25 14.58 -3.27
C ALA A 247 2.07 15.99 -2.69
N GLY A 248 2.91 16.32 -1.70
CA GLY A 248 2.93 17.61 -1.04
C GLY A 248 1.74 17.88 -0.13
N LYS A 249 1.75 19.04 0.51
CA LYS A 249 0.80 19.42 1.57
C LYS A 249 -0.66 19.28 1.19
N LYS A 250 -1.01 19.61 -0.06
CA LYS A 250 -2.41 19.65 -0.50
C LYS A 250 -2.98 18.27 -0.84
N PHE A 251 -2.21 17.42 -1.50
CA PHE A 251 -2.70 16.14 -2.04
C PHE A 251 -2.05 14.91 -1.42
N GLY A 252 -0.80 15.03 -0.92
CA GLY A 252 0.00 13.91 -0.41
C GLY A 252 -0.11 13.65 1.08
N GLY A 253 -0.91 14.44 1.82
CA GLY A 253 -0.99 14.33 3.28
C GLY A 253 -1.59 13.00 3.74
N ILE A 254 -0.90 12.33 4.67
CA ILE A 254 -1.30 11.07 5.28
C ILE A 254 -1.95 11.35 6.64
N ASN A 255 -3.05 10.68 6.92
CA ASN A 255 -3.80 10.78 8.17
C ASN A 255 -3.56 9.54 9.05
N GLU A 256 -3.80 9.70 10.35
CA GLU A 256 -3.76 8.62 11.36
C GLU A 256 -2.35 8.01 11.53
N VAL A 257 -1.32 8.84 11.44
CA VAL A 257 0.08 8.51 11.73
C VAL A 257 0.70 9.56 12.63
N ASP A 258 1.64 9.17 13.48
CA ASP A 258 2.27 10.05 14.45
C ASP A 258 3.51 10.75 13.90
N GLY A 259 4.08 10.27 12.82
CA GLY A 259 5.28 10.82 12.20
C GLY A 259 5.87 9.91 11.13
N VAL A 260 7.14 10.17 10.84
CA VAL A 260 7.99 9.37 9.94
C VAL A 260 9.25 8.96 10.70
N ARG A 261 9.97 7.95 10.20
CA ARG A 261 11.18 7.47 10.85
C ARG A 261 12.28 8.52 10.89
N PHE A 262 12.52 9.22 9.79
CA PHE A 262 13.56 10.24 9.69
C PHE A 262 12.99 11.61 9.37
N ASP A 263 13.56 12.64 9.97
CA ASP A 263 13.37 14.02 9.56
C ASP A 263 14.34 14.34 8.40
N LEU A 264 13.86 14.16 7.17
CA LEU A 264 14.66 14.30 5.96
C LEU A 264 14.95 15.76 5.62
N LYS A 265 16.20 16.06 5.26
CA LYS A 265 16.61 17.35 4.70
C LYS A 265 16.24 17.45 3.22
N LYS A 266 16.20 18.67 2.70
CA LYS A 266 15.87 18.91 1.28
C LYS A 266 16.82 18.18 0.30
N SER A 267 18.10 18.07 0.64
CA SER A 267 19.07 17.33 -0.18
C SER A 267 18.78 15.83 -0.21
N GLU A 268 18.46 15.26 0.95
CA GLU A 268 18.12 13.84 1.09
C GLU A 268 16.81 13.52 0.34
N ILE A 269 15.80 14.37 0.46
CA ILE A 269 14.53 14.25 -0.30
C ILE A 269 14.80 14.27 -1.80
N ALA A 270 15.62 15.23 -2.29
CA ALA A 270 15.95 15.35 -3.70
C ALA A 270 16.73 14.14 -4.22
N ASN A 271 17.66 13.61 -3.44
CA ASN A 271 18.42 12.41 -3.77
C ASN A 271 17.52 11.18 -3.86
N LEU A 272 16.69 10.93 -2.85
CA LEU A 272 15.72 9.83 -2.86
C LEU A 272 14.74 9.92 -4.03
N GLU A 273 14.25 11.12 -4.34
CA GLU A 273 13.39 11.35 -5.50
C GLU A 273 14.12 11.08 -6.81
N SER A 274 15.39 11.45 -6.94
CA SER A 274 16.18 11.21 -8.14
C SER A 274 16.38 9.73 -8.44
N LEU A 275 16.37 8.89 -7.40
CA LEU A 275 16.43 7.44 -7.52
C LEU A 275 15.08 6.79 -7.94
N GLY A 276 14.00 7.56 -7.96
CA GLY A 276 12.66 7.05 -8.27
C GLY A 276 11.85 6.62 -7.04
N LEU A 277 12.34 6.90 -5.84
CA LEU A 277 11.62 6.67 -4.59
C LEU A 277 10.62 7.79 -4.27
N ILE A 278 9.61 7.44 -3.49
CA ILE A 278 8.62 8.39 -2.95
C ILE A 278 8.86 8.53 -1.45
N PRO A 279 9.64 9.53 -1.01
CA PRO A 279 9.92 9.74 0.39
C PRO A 279 8.69 10.24 1.14
N MET A 280 8.46 9.70 2.34
CA MET A 280 7.53 10.26 3.30
C MET A 280 8.24 11.31 4.13
N VAL A 281 7.64 12.47 4.26
CA VAL A 281 8.20 13.59 5.02
C VAL A 281 7.21 14.12 6.05
N ASN A 282 7.73 14.64 7.15
CA ASN A 282 6.93 15.32 8.17
C ASN A 282 7.25 16.82 8.13
N GLU A 283 6.51 17.55 7.30
CA GLU A 283 6.71 18.96 7.07
C GLU A 283 5.41 19.76 7.23
N TYR A 284 5.55 20.99 7.69
CA TYR A 284 4.39 21.88 7.88
C TYR A 284 3.34 21.31 8.86
N GLY A 285 3.77 20.50 9.83
CA GLY A 285 2.90 19.85 10.81
C GLY A 285 2.04 18.73 10.22
N LYS A 286 2.49 18.12 9.12
CA LYS A 286 1.78 17.01 8.46
C LYS A 286 2.74 16.02 7.82
N VAL A 287 2.44 14.74 8.01
CA VAL A 287 3.10 13.67 7.26
C VAL A 287 2.52 13.63 5.84
N MET A 288 3.38 13.55 4.84
CA MET A 288 2.97 13.54 3.44
C MET A 288 3.95 12.79 2.54
N ALA A 289 3.44 12.28 1.42
CA ALA A 289 4.28 11.84 0.30
C ALA A 289 4.86 13.07 -0.43
N PHE A 290 6.12 13.00 -0.86
CA PHE A 290 6.82 14.15 -1.45
C PHE A 290 7.44 13.87 -2.82
N SER A 291 6.89 12.92 -3.57
CA SER A 291 7.27 12.66 -4.97
C SER A 291 6.11 12.04 -5.76
N GLY A 292 6.16 12.17 -7.07
CA GLY A 292 5.25 11.52 -8.02
C GLY A 292 5.98 10.57 -8.97
N LYS A 293 7.18 10.14 -8.62
CA LYS A 293 8.04 9.31 -9.46
C LYS A 293 7.60 7.85 -9.50
N THR A 294 7.96 7.20 -10.61
CA THR A 294 7.93 5.74 -10.78
C THR A 294 9.36 5.20 -10.76
N LEU A 295 9.54 3.88 -10.79
CA LEU A 295 10.86 3.26 -10.93
C LEU A 295 11.42 3.31 -12.37
N PHE A 296 10.69 3.90 -13.31
CA PHE A 296 11.16 4.09 -14.67
C PHE A 296 12.11 5.30 -14.76
N ASN A 297 13.29 5.09 -15.33
CA ASN A 297 14.30 6.15 -15.55
C ASN A 297 14.81 6.24 -17.00
N GLY A 298 14.05 5.73 -17.98
CA GLY A 298 14.36 5.90 -19.41
C GLY A 298 14.01 7.30 -19.92
N ASP A 299 14.23 7.55 -21.21
CA ASP A 299 14.13 8.86 -21.83
C ASP A 299 12.71 9.47 -21.89
N ASN A 300 11.67 8.65 -21.66
CA ASN A 300 10.30 9.12 -21.68
C ASN A 300 9.89 9.69 -20.30
N LEU A 301 9.96 11.00 -20.17
CA LEU A 301 9.60 11.73 -18.95
C LEU A 301 8.16 11.48 -18.49
N GLY A 302 7.21 11.19 -19.41
CA GLY A 302 5.83 10.87 -19.08
C GLY A 302 5.72 9.58 -18.25
N LEU A 303 6.58 8.59 -18.52
CA LEU A 303 6.61 7.33 -17.78
C LEU A 303 7.28 7.44 -16.40
N GLN A 304 8.02 8.51 -16.16
CA GLN A 304 8.61 8.79 -14.85
C GLN A 304 7.58 9.32 -13.83
N THR A 305 6.38 9.72 -14.28
CA THR A 305 5.35 10.30 -13.41
C THR A 305 4.11 9.41 -13.39
N TYR A 306 3.78 8.88 -12.23
CA TYR A 306 2.72 7.88 -12.12
C TYR A 306 1.32 8.39 -12.51
N SER A 307 1.03 9.67 -12.34
CA SER A 307 -0.27 10.22 -12.77
C SER A 307 -0.46 10.12 -14.29
N VAL A 308 0.61 10.32 -15.04
CA VAL A 308 0.61 10.14 -16.51
C VAL A 308 0.36 8.67 -16.86
N VAL A 309 1.10 7.75 -16.23
CA VAL A 309 0.94 6.29 -16.44
C VAL A 309 -0.50 5.84 -16.12
N ARG A 310 -1.07 6.29 -15.00
CA ARG A 310 -2.45 5.97 -14.62
C ARG A 310 -3.48 6.45 -15.64
N VAL A 311 -3.29 7.64 -16.19
CA VAL A 311 -4.18 8.16 -17.24
C VAL A 311 -4.07 7.32 -18.49
N PHE A 312 -2.86 6.96 -18.91
CA PHE A 312 -2.64 6.07 -20.06
C PHE A 312 -3.28 4.70 -19.87
N ASP A 313 -3.08 4.09 -18.71
CA ASP A 313 -3.68 2.78 -18.38
C ASP A 313 -5.20 2.85 -18.39
N TYR A 314 -5.79 3.92 -17.84
CA TYR A 314 -7.23 4.15 -17.89
C TYR A 314 -7.75 4.30 -19.32
N VAL A 315 -7.14 5.17 -20.10
CA VAL A 315 -7.55 5.40 -21.50
C VAL A 315 -7.43 4.11 -22.29
N THR A 316 -6.35 3.36 -22.12
CA THR A 316 -6.14 2.05 -22.77
C THR A 316 -7.28 1.08 -22.43
N LYS A 317 -7.63 0.94 -21.15
CA LYS A 317 -8.71 0.05 -20.69
C LYS A 317 -10.07 0.46 -21.29
N VAL A 318 -10.38 1.75 -21.28
CA VAL A 318 -11.66 2.27 -21.85
C VAL A 318 -11.74 2.02 -23.34
N LEU A 319 -10.65 2.26 -24.07
CA LEU A 319 -10.63 2.02 -25.51
C LEU A 319 -10.72 0.53 -25.85
N MET A 320 -10.05 -0.33 -25.09
CA MET A 320 -10.13 -1.78 -25.27
C MET A 320 -11.55 -2.29 -24.99
N ASP A 321 -12.19 -1.87 -23.90
CA ASP A 321 -13.58 -2.18 -23.58
C ASP A 321 -14.53 -1.73 -24.70
N PHE A 322 -14.36 -0.51 -25.18
CA PHE A 322 -15.13 0.02 -26.29
C PHE A 322 -14.94 -0.81 -27.58
N LEU A 323 -13.70 -1.12 -27.95
CA LEU A 323 -13.40 -1.90 -29.16
C LEU A 323 -13.90 -3.34 -29.05
N ASN A 324 -13.83 -3.96 -27.87
CA ASN A 324 -14.38 -5.28 -27.63
C ASN A 324 -15.89 -5.35 -27.86
N ARG A 325 -16.63 -4.31 -27.50
CA ARG A 325 -18.08 -4.20 -27.77
C ARG A 325 -18.41 -4.07 -29.26
N ARG A 326 -17.45 -3.58 -30.06
CA ARG A 326 -17.56 -3.43 -31.51
C ARG A 326 -16.98 -4.63 -32.28
N ALA A 327 -16.44 -5.61 -31.57
CA ALA A 327 -15.96 -6.84 -32.18
C ALA A 327 -17.13 -7.54 -32.95
N PHE A 328 -16.82 -8.09 -34.10
CA PHE A 328 -17.77 -8.73 -35.00
C PHE A 328 -18.73 -7.82 -35.77
N GLU A 329 -18.66 -6.49 -35.64
CA GLU A 329 -19.36 -5.59 -36.56
C GLU A 329 -18.70 -5.62 -37.95
N ASN A 330 -19.49 -5.53 -39.00
CA ASN A 330 -18.98 -5.41 -40.37
C ASN A 330 -18.16 -4.13 -40.50
N PHE A 331 -16.87 -4.24 -40.83
CA PHE A 331 -15.96 -3.13 -40.93
C PHE A 331 -16.12 -2.33 -42.22
N THR A 332 -17.25 -1.61 -42.34
CA THR A 332 -17.56 -0.71 -43.46
C THR A 332 -16.95 0.68 -43.24
N ALA A 333 -16.92 1.51 -44.28
CA ALA A 333 -16.49 2.91 -44.17
C ALA A 333 -17.35 3.70 -43.18
N THR A 334 -18.64 3.38 -43.05
CA THR A 334 -19.57 3.99 -42.10
C THR A 334 -19.27 3.57 -40.69
N THR A 335 -19.09 2.29 -40.42
CA THR A 335 -18.72 1.72 -39.11
C THR A 335 -17.40 2.30 -38.64
N ARG A 336 -16.40 2.39 -39.51
CA ARG A 336 -15.11 2.99 -39.20
C ARG A 336 -15.22 4.46 -38.81
N LYS A 337 -16.06 5.25 -39.54
CA LYS A 337 -16.31 6.66 -39.22
C LYS A 337 -17.01 6.81 -37.88
N ASP A 338 -17.97 5.95 -37.57
CA ASP A 338 -18.70 5.95 -36.31
C ASP A 338 -17.78 5.62 -35.12
N ILE A 339 -16.96 4.58 -35.24
CA ILE A 339 -15.95 4.22 -34.22
C ILE A 339 -15.01 5.40 -33.96
N MET A 340 -14.50 6.03 -35.01
CA MET A 340 -13.60 7.19 -34.87
C MET A 340 -14.30 8.36 -34.17
N ASN A 341 -15.55 8.65 -34.53
CA ASN A 341 -16.30 9.72 -33.88
C ASN A 341 -16.53 9.45 -32.37
N GLN A 342 -16.83 8.21 -32.01
CA GLN A 342 -17.00 7.85 -30.60
C GLN A 342 -15.71 7.91 -29.80
N ILE A 343 -14.57 7.50 -30.40
CA ILE A 343 -13.25 7.69 -29.78
C ILE A 343 -12.95 9.17 -29.56
N VAL A 344 -13.21 10.01 -30.58
CA VAL A 344 -13.03 11.46 -30.45
C VAL A 344 -13.92 12.03 -29.35
N GLN A 345 -15.20 11.66 -29.32
CA GLN A 345 -16.14 12.12 -28.27
C GLN A 345 -15.67 11.71 -26.86
N PHE A 346 -15.16 10.48 -26.71
CA PHE A 346 -14.59 10.04 -25.43
C PHE A 346 -13.37 10.89 -25.04
N LEU A 347 -12.41 11.05 -25.93
CA LEU A 347 -11.20 11.82 -25.67
C LEU A 347 -11.51 13.30 -25.40
N ASP A 348 -12.45 13.90 -26.14
CA ASP A 348 -12.96 15.25 -25.86
C ASP A 348 -13.58 15.36 -24.46
N SER A 349 -14.32 14.33 -24.03
CA SER A 349 -14.95 14.32 -22.70
C SER A 349 -13.96 14.34 -21.52
N ILE A 350 -12.75 13.86 -21.73
CA ILE A 350 -11.67 13.85 -20.73
C ILE A 350 -10.60 14.93 -20.96
N THR A 351 -10.80 15.78 -21.95
CA THR A 351 -9.90 16.88 -22.30
C THR A 351 -10.36 18.20 -21.66
N GLY A 352 -9.43 18.98 -21.15
CA GLY A 352 -9.67 20.33 -20.61
C GLY A 352 -8.86 20.64 -19.37
N PRO A 353 -8.88 21.91 -18.91
CA PRO A 353 -7.97 22.43 -17.87
C PRO A 353 -8.13 21.78 -16.47
N LYS A 354 -9.22 21.05 -16.25
CA LYS A 354 -9.49 20.33 -14.99
C LYS A 354 -9.79 18.85 -15.20
N ASN A 355 -9.51 18.36 -16.40
CA ASN A 355 -9.73 16.98 -16.80
C ASN A 355 -8.43 16.16 -16.78
N LEU A 356 -8.47 14.96 -17.38
CA LEU A 356 -7.36 14.02 -17.34
C LEU A 356 -6.24 14.39 -18.30
N ILE A 357 -6.54 15.00 -19.45
CA ILE A 357 -5.58 15.41 -20.49
C ILE A 357 -5.84 16.85 -20.94
N GLU A 358 -4.83 17.52 -21.46
CA GLU A 358 -4.95 18.87 -21.98
C GLU A 358 -5.39 18.90 -23.45
N ASN A 359 -4.80 18.02 -24.26
CA ASN A 359 -5.14 17.84 -25.67
C ASN A 359 -4.81 16.41 -26.14
N PHE A 360 -5.28 16.06 -27.33
CA PHE A 360 -4.96 14.81 -27.99
C PHE A 360 -4.90 14.99 -29.50
N GLU A 361 -4.19 14.05 -30.17
CA GLU A 361 -4.15 13.92 -31.62
C GLU A 361 -4.36 12.45 -32.01
N ILE A 362 -5.22 12.19 -32.99
CA ILE A 362 -5.42 10.85 -33.54
C ILE A 362 -4.74 10.78 -34.91
N ARG A 363 -3.68 10.00 -34.99
CA ARG A 363 -2.97 9.72 -36.24
C ARG A 363 -3.48 8.42 -36.86
N ARG A 364 -3.80 8.47 -38.14
CA ARG A 364 -4.18 7.27 -38.88
C ARG A 364 -2.93 6.66 -39.50
N ASP A 365 -2.62 5.44 -39.14
CA ASP A 365 -1.62 4.68 -39.87
C ASP A 365 -2.24 4.18 -41.20
N ARG A 366 -1.61 4.56 -42.32
CA ARG A 366 -2.11 4.19 -43.67
C ARG A 366 -1.72 2.79 -44.13
N LYS A 367 -1.05 2.01 -43.27
CA LYS A 367 -0.50 0.70 -43.60
C LYS A 367 -1.35 -0.50 -43.19
N SER A 368 -2.62 -0.31 -42.87
CA SER A 368 -3.54 -1.40 -42.61
C SER A 368 -4.72 -1.36 -43.58
#